data_b9ae5521ddd29dc681abf5fe430cd8f6
#
_entry.id   b9ae5521ddd29dc681abf5fe430cd8f6
#
_cell.length_a   1.000
_cell.length_b   1.000
_cell.length_c   1.000
_cell.angle_alpha   90.00
_cell.angle_beta   90.00
_cell.angle_gamma   90.00
#
_symmetry.space_group_name_H-M   'P 1'
#
loop_
_entity.id
_entity.type
_entity.pdbx_description
1 polymer ?
#
loop_
_entity_poly.entity_id
_entity_poly.type
_entity_poly.pdbx_seq_one_letter_code
_entity_poly.pdbx_strand_id
1 'polypeptide(L)'
;MNDFPGIEEIRDRNSQVYEILFRDHYHPLVRFAEGMIFDPQLAEDLVQSLFIHLWENADNINIKSSLKAYLFMAVRNRCLNSLKEVKIRDRNELLYLEGLLNSDSNEELDPQMLDKLNNSLTKLPEKMVEIVKLKYLENKKLRDIALQLNISE
;
A
#
# COMPACT_ATOMS: atom_id res chain seq x y z
N MET A 1 -31.77 -12.31 3.56
CA MET A 1 -31.78 -12.46 2.09
C MET A 1 -30.43 -12.05 1.55
N ASN A 2 -29.67 -13.02 1.11
CA ASN A 2 -28.40 -12.73 0.42
C ASN A 2 -28.71 -12.51 -1.07
N ASP A 3 -28.99 -11.27 -1.44
CA ASP A 3 -29.20 -10.87 -2.84
C ASP A 3 -27.89 -10.65 -3.61
N PHE A 4 -26.80 -11.26 -3.15
CA PHE A 4 -25.54 -11.18 -3.88
C PHE A 4 -25.24 -12.48 -4.60
N PRO A 5 -24.87 -12.42 -5.89
CA PRO A 5 -24.41 -13.59 -6.60
C PRO A 5 -23.31 -14.29 -5.80
N GLY A 6 -23.48 -15.58 -5.60
CA GLY A 6 -22.49 -16.39 -4.90
C GLY A 6 -21.27 -16.63 -5.78
N ILE A 7 -20.18 -17.13 -5.17
CA ILE A 7 -18.97 -17.54 -5.92
C ILE A 7 -19.30 -18.56 -7.02
N GLU A 8 -20.34 -19.37 -6.85
CA GLU A 8 -20.75 -20.39 -7.81
C GLU A 8 -21.17 -19.79 -9.16
N GLU A 9 -21.90 -18.68 -9.15
CA GLU A 9 -22.31 -17.99 -10.36
C GLU A 9 -21.11 -17.34 -11.09
N ILE A 10 -20.05 -16.99 -10.35
CA ILE A 10 -18.79 -16.51 -10.92
C ILE A 10 -18.00 -17.69 -11.52
N ARG A 11 -18.05 -18.87 -10.89
CA ARG A 11 -17.46 -20.11 -11.45
C ARG A 11 -18.08 -20.50 -12.78
N ASP A 12 -19.36 -20.29 -12.94
CA ASP A 12 -20.07 -20.52 -14.20
C ASP A 12 -19.72 -19.52 -15.31
N ARG A 13 -18.74 -18.61 -15.04
CA ARG A 13 -18.28 -17.58 -15.98
C ARG A 13 -19.41 -16.67 -16.47
N ASN A 14 -20.39 -16.39 -15.63
CA ASN A 14 -21.48 -15.48 -15.96
C ASN A 14 -20.96 -14.04 -15.91
N SER A 15 -20.73 -13.45 -17.08
CA SER A 15 -20.20 -12.09 -17.20
C SER A 15 -21.15 -11.01 -16.65
N GLN A 16 -22.45 -11.22 -16.72
CA GLN A 16 -23.44 -10.27 -16.20
C GLN A 16 -23.39 -10.22 -14.66
N VAL A 17 -23.28 -11.37 -14.03
CA VAL A 17 -23.12 -11.47 -12.56
C VAL A 17 -21.83 -10.85 -12.12
N TYR A 18 -20.75 -11.10 -12.85
CA TYR A 18 -19.44 -10.49 -12.56
C TYR A 18 -19.46 -8.97 -12.71
N GLU A 19 -20.12 -8.43 -13.73
CA GLU A 19 -20.30 -7.00 -13.94
C GLU A 19 -21.03 -6.33 -12.78
N ILE A 20 -22.11 -6.95 -12.31
CA ILE A 20 -22.88 -6.48 -11.14
C ILE A 20 -21.97 -6.45 -9.90
N LEU A 21 -21.24 -7.54 -9.66
CA LEU A 21 -20.31 -7.66 -8.54
C LEU A 21 -19.22 -6.56 -8.59
N PHE A 22 -18.63 -6.36 -9.76
CA PHE A 22 -17.63 -5.32 -9.98
C PHE A 22 -18.19 -3.93 -9.69
N ARG A 23 -19.33 -3.59 -10.32
CA ARG A 23 -19.98 -2.29 -10.13
C ARG A 23 -20.32 -1.99 -8.68
N ASP A 24 -20.83 -2.99 -7.95
CA ASP A 24 -21.34 -2.80 -6.59
C ASP A 24 -20.21 -2.75 -5.54
N HIS A 25 -19.07 -3.37 -5.82
CA HIS A 25 -17.98 -3.50 -4.85
C HIS A 25 -16.69 -2.75 -5.19
N TYR A 26 -16.46 -2.37 -6.45
CA TYR A 26 -15.21 -1.75 -6.87
C TYR A 26 -14.91 -0.46 -6.10
N HIS A 27 -15.79 0.52 -6.14
CA HIS A 27 -15.58 1.80 -5.48
C HIS A 27 -15.45 1.72 -3.96
N PRO A 28 -16.31 0.96 -3.24
CA PRO A 28 -16.11 0.75 -1.81
C PRO A 28 -14.77 0.11 -1.44
N LEU A 29 -14.29 -0.84 -2.25
CA LEU A 29 -13.00 -1.50 -2.03
C LEU A 29 -11.83 -0.56 -2.31
N VAL A 30 -11.91 0.27 -3.36
CA VAL A 30 -10.88 1.28 -3.66
C VAL A 30 -10.77 2.27 -2.51
N ARG A 31 -11.87 2.83 -2.03
CA ARG A 31 -11.86 3.74 -0.86
C ARG A 31 -11.27 3.09 0.39
N PHE A 32 -11.57 1.82 0.61
CA PHE A 32 -11.00 1.07 1.72
C PHE A 32 -9.48 0.93 1.57
N ALA A 33 -9.00 0.57 0.38
CA ALA A 33 -7.58 0.45 0.08
C ALA A 33 -6.86 1.81 0.20
N GLU A 34 -7.45 2.90 -0.32
CA GLU A 34 -6.91 4.27 -0.19
C GLU A 34 -6.71 4.66 1.27
N GLY A 35 -7.65 4.32 2.14
CA GLY A 35 -7.53 4.56 3.58
C GLY A 35 -6.39 3.80 4.26
N MET A 36 -5.91 2.70 3.64
CA MET A 36 -4.81 1.89 4.16
C MET A 36 -3.44 2.29 3.62
N ILE A 37 -3.34 2.59 2.33
CA ILE A 37 -2.05 2.78 1.64
C ILE A 37 -1.76 4.23 1.26
N PHE A 38 -2.73 5.12 1.34
CA PHE A 38 -2.61 6.56 1.03
C PHE A 38 -2.04 6.86 -0.37
N ASP A 39 -2.20 5.93 -1.31
CA ASP A 39 -1.82 6.04 -2.72
C ASP A 39 -3.02 5.61 -3.58
N PRO A 40 -3.75 6.57 -4.19
CA PRO A 40 -4.95 6.27 -4.97
C PRO A 40 -4.69 5.35 -6.17
N GLN A 41 -3.58 5.56 -6.86
CA GLN A 41 -3.24 4.75 -8.03
C GLN A 41 -2.96 3.30 -7.64
N LEU A 42 -2.15 3.11 -6.60
CA LEU A 42 -1.85 1.79 -6.08
C LEU A 42 -3.10 1.10 -5.52
N ALA A 43 -4.01 1.84 -4.87
CA ALA A 43 -5.29 1.31 -4.39
C ALA A 43 -6.15 0.77 -5.53
N GLU A 44 -6.29 1.52 -6.62
CA GLU A 44 -7.00 1.07 -7.81
C GLU A 44 -6.37 -0.18 -8.41
N ASP A 45 -5.04 -0.20 -8.58
CA ASP A 45 -4.30 -1.34 -9.14
C ASP A 45 -4.48 -2.62 -8.31
N LEU A 46 -4.44 -2.50 -6.97
CA LEU A 46 -4.64 -3.64 -6.07
C LEU A 46 -6.07 -4.19 -6.15
N VAL A 47 -7.07 -3.33 -6.26
CA VAL A 47 -8.47 -3.76 -6.38
C VAL A 47 -8.74 -4.36 -7.75
N GLN A 48 -8.24 -3.76 -8.83
CA GLN A 48 -8.35 -4.32 -10.17
C GLN A 48 -7.71 -5.71 -10.24
N SER A 49 -6.51 -5.87 -9.70
CA SER A 49 -5.82 -7.16 -9.68
C SER A 49 -6.58 -8.21 -8.86
N LEU A 50 -7.30 -7.81 -7.82
CA LEU A 50 -8.18 -8.71 -7.07
C LEU A 50 -9.33 -9.23 -7.93
N PHE A 51 -10.01 -8.34 -8.68
CA PHE A 51 -11.10 -8.74 -9.54
C PHE A 51 -10.64 -9.64 -10.68
N ILE A 52 -9.48 -9.37 -11.29
CA ILE A 52 -8.87 -10.26 -12.30
C ILE A 52 -8.61 -11.64 -11.69
N HIS A 53 -7.98 -11.67 -10.51
CA HIS A 53 -7.70 -12.92 -9.80
C HIS A 53 -8.98 -13.71 -9.47
N LEU A 54 -10.02 -13.01 -9.03
CA LEU A 54 -11.32 -13.63 -8.74
C LEU A 54 -11.92 -14.28 -9.99
N TRP A 55 -11.86 -13.62 -11.13
CA TRP A 55 -12.36 -14.15 -12.39
C TRP A 55 -11.56 -15.36 -12.88
N GLU A 56 -10.24 -15.26 -12.86
CA GLU A 56 -9.35 -16.30 -13.35
C GLU A 56 -9.34 -17.55 -12.48
N ASN A 57 -9.46 -17.38 -11.17
CA ASN A 57 -9.29 -18.46 -10.19
C ASN A 57 -10.58 -18.83 -9.45
N ALA A 58 -11.75 -18.46 -9.94
CA ALA A 58 -13.02 -18.70 -9.28
C ALA A 58 -13.22 -20.17 -8.85
N ASP A 59 -12.77 -21.11 -9.67
CA ASP A 59 -12.89 -22.55 -9.42
C ASP A 59 -12.11 -23.02 -8.17
N ASN A 60 -11.00 -22.34 -7.85
CA ASN A 60 -10.11 -22.67 -6.74
C ASN A 60 -10.39 -21.88 -5.48
N ILE A 61 -11.23 -20.86 -5.56
CA ILE A 61 -11.53 -19.99 -4.42
C ILE A 61 -12.61 -20.65 -3.57
N ASN A 62 -12.28 -20.90 -2.30
CA ASN A 62 -13.23 -21.42 -1.31
C ASN A 62 -13.58 -20.32 -0.32
N ILE A 63 -14.80 -19.81 -0.40
CA ILE A 63 -15.32 -18.75 0.48
C ILE A 63 -16.11 -19.38 1.61
N LYS A 64 -15.58 -19.28 2.83
CA LYS A 64 -16.22 -19.76 4.06
C LYS A 64 -17.15 -18.73 4.71
N SER A 65 -17.13 -17.50 4.22
CA SER A 65 -17.92 -16.35 4.69
C SER A 65 -18.75 -15.78 3.56
N SER A 66 -19.23 -14.56 3.70
CA SER A 66 -19.87 -13.86 2.57
C SER A 66 -18.81 -13.44 1.53
N LEU A 67 -19.20 -13.37 0.27
CA LEU A 67 -18.34 -12.87 -0.82
C LEU A 67 -17.84 -11.45 -0.51
N LYS A 68 -18.69 -10.59 0.03
CA LYS A 68 -18.32 -9.24 0.48
C LYS A 68 -17.17 -9.27 1.51
N ALA A 69 -17.31 -10.08 2.55
CA ALA A 69 -16.29 -10.23 3.57
C ALA A 69 -14.97 -10.76 2.99
N TYR A 70 -15.03 -11.72 2.08
CA TYR A 70 -13.88 -12.23 1.36
C TYR A 70 -13.15 -11.13 0.57
N LEU A 71 -13.89 -10.32 -0.20
CA LEU A 71 -13.32 -9.22 -0.99
C LEU A 71 -12.58 -8.20 -0.12
N PHE A 72 -13.19 -7.75 0.98
CA PHE A 72 -12.55 -6.82 1.91
C PHE A 72 -11.30 -7.40 2.56
N MET A 73 -11.33 -8.67 2.97
CA MET A 73 -10.17 -9.36 3.52
C MET A 73 -9.04 -9.51 2.48
N ALA A 74 -9.39 -9.85 1.24
CA ALA A 74 -8.43 -10.00 0.16
C ALA A 74 -7.75 -8.66 -0.18
N VAL A 75 -8.49 -7.55 -0.24
CA VAL A 75 -7.93 -6.20 -0.42
C VAL A 75 -7.04 -5.83 0.75
N ARG A 76 -7.50 -6.04 1.99
CA ARG A 76 -6.70 -5.77 3.18
C ARG A 76 -5.35 -6.50 3.14
N ASN A 77 -5.35 -7.77 2.81
CA ASN A 77 -4.13 -8.56 2.74
C ASN A 77 -3.18 -8.05 1.64
N ARG A 78 -3.71 -7.67 0.48
CA ARG A 78 -2.93 -7.06 -0.61
C ARG A 78 -2.31 -5.72 -0.19
N CYS A 79 -3.06 -4.87 0.47
CA CYS A 79 -2.57 -3.61 1.03
C CYS A 79 -1.44 -3.84 2.05
N LEU A 80 -1.63 -4.77 2.99
CA LEU A 80 -0.61 -5.10 3.99
C LEU A 80 0.68 -5.65 3.36
N ASN A 81 0.56 -6.48 2.33
CA ASN A 81 1.73 -7.01 1.61
C ASN A 81 2.46 -5.88 0.86
N SER A 82 1.73 -5.00 0.19
CA SER A 82 2.29 -3.82 -0.47
C SER A 82 3.03 -2.91 0.51
N LEU A 83 2.45 -2.64 1.68
CA LEU A 83 3.10 -1.85 2.73
C LEU A 83 4.36 -2.52 3.28
N LYS A 84 4.39 -3.85 3.39
CA LYS A 84 5.60 -4.58 3.80
C LYS A 84 6.71 -4.46 2.76
N GLU A 85 6.39 -4.57 1.47
CA GLU A 85 7.35 -4.41 0.38
C GLU A 85 7.95 -3.00 0.36
N VAL A 86 7.14 -1.96 0.55
CA VAL A 86 7.61 -0.58 0.68
C VAL A 86 8.54 -0.44 1.88
N LYS A 87 8.17 -0.94 3.05
CA LYS A 87 9.03 -0.89 4.25
C LYS A 87 10.38 -1.59 4.06
N ILE A 88 10.40 -2.73 3.39
CA ILE A 88 11.65 -3.47 3.11
C ILE A 88 12.53 -2.66 2.17
N ARG A 89 11.96 -2.07 1.13
CA ARG A 89 12.67 -1.22 0.18
C ARG A 89 13.26 0.00 0.86
N ASP A 90 12.45 0.74 1.61
CA ASP A 90 12.87 1.94 2.33
C ASP A 90 13.96 1.63 3.36
N ARG A 91 13.85 0.51 4.06
CA ARG A 91 14.88 0.05 4.99
C ARG A 91 16.20 -0.26 4.29
N ASN A 92 16.16 -0.91 3.14
CA ASN A 92 17.36 -1.23 2.36
C ASN A 92 18.02 0.04 1.81
N GLU A 93 17.23 1.01 1.34
CA GLU A 93 17.72 2.32 0.90
C GLU A 93 18.35 3.09 2.06
N LEU A 94 17.74 3.10 3.25
CA LEU A 94 18.28 3.71 4.45
C LEU A 94 19.61 3.07 4.89
N LEU A 95 19.69 1.74 4.91
CA LEU A 95 20.93 1.03 5.25
C LEU A 95 22.05 1.32 4.25
N TYR A 96 21.71 1.46 2.98
CA TYR A 96 22.65 1.85 1.95
C TYR A 96 23.16 3.29 2.17
N LEU A 97 22.28 4.24 2.48
CA LEU A 97 22.63 5.62 2.80
C LEU A 97 23.49 5.73 4.08
N GLU A 98 23.14 4.98 5.12
CA GLU A 98 23.95 4.90 6.35
C GLU A 98 25.33 4.34 6.06
N GLY A 99 25.45 3.33 5.20
CA GLY A 99 26.72 2.78 4.74
C GLY A 99 27.58 3.81 4.01
N LEU A 100 26.97 4.62 3.14
CA LEU A 100 27.66 5.70 2.43
C LEU A 100 28.14 6.82 3.37
N LEU A 101 27.31 7.20 4.36
CA LEU A 101 27.65 8.24 5.32
C LEU A 101 28.76 7.82 6.31
N ASN A 102 28.83 6.52 6.61
CA ASN A 102 29.84 5.94 7.49
C ASN A 102 31.13 5.51 6.76
N SER A 103 31.13 5.52 5.43
CA SER A 103 32.33 5.31 4.67
C SER A 103 33.16 6.62 4.65
N ASP A 104 34.38 6.58 5.15
CA ASP A 104 35.35 7.70 5.09
C ASP A 104 35.79 8.04 3.64
N SER A 105 35.13 7.54 2.65
CA SER A 105 35.37 7.88 1.25
C SER A 105 34.69 9.19 0.92
N ASN A 106 35.48 10.18 0.51
CA ASN A 106 35.04 11.41 -0.16
C ASN A 106 34.42 11.12 -1.54
N GLU A 107 33.60 10.10 -1.65
CA GLU A 107 32.81 9.87 -2.85
C GLU A 107 31.67 10.90 -2.85
N GLU A 108 31.73 11.79 -3.82
CA GLU A 108 30.66 12.72 -4.12
C GLU A 108 29.39 11.91 -4.29
N LEU A 109 28.32 12.26 -3.52
CA LEU A 109 27.01 11.67 -3.65
C LEU A 109 26.59 11.74 -5.12
N ASP A 110 26.26 10.59 -5.69
CA ASP A 110 25.78 10.50 -7.06
C ASP A 110 24.61 11.48 -7.27
N PRO A 111 24.72 12.45 -8.21
CA PRO A 111 23.67 13.41 -8.49
C PRO A 111 22.31 12.77 -8.77
N GLN A 112 22.29 11.58 -9.40
CA GLN A 112 21.06 10.84 -9.66
C GLN A 112 20.39 10.36 -8.37
N MET A 113 21.16 10.05 -7.33
CA MET A 113 20.64 9.61 -6.05
C MET A 113 20.05 10.77 -5.25
N LEU A 114 20.69 11.96 -5.31
CA LEU A 114 20.15 13.19 -4.74
C LEU A 114 18.82 13.59 -5.40
N ASP A 115 18.70 13.46 -6.71
CA ASP A 115 17.47 13.73 -7.45
C ASP A 115 16.37 12.75 -7.07
N LYS A 116 16.68 11.46 -6.91
CA LYS A 116 15.71 10.45 -6.42
C LYS A 116 15.24 10.75 -5.01
N LEU A 117 16.15 11.13 -4.12
CA LEU A 117 15.83 11.51 -2.74
C LEU A 117 14.91 12.74 -2.71
N ASN A 118 15.27 13.80 -3.44
CA ASN A 118 14.47 15.00 -3.54
C ASN A 118 13.08 14.73 -4.13
N ASN A 119 12.99 13.93 -5.19
CA ASN A 119 11.73 13.53 -5.79
C ASN A 119 10.85 12.70 -4.83
N SER A 120 11.48 11.85 -4.03
CA SER A 120 10.75 11.07 -3.01
C SER A 120 10.25 11.96 -1.88
N LEU A 121 11.04 12.93 -1.43
CA LEU A 121 10.64 13.89 -0.39
C LEU A 121 9.50 14.81 -0.85
N THR A 122 9.49 15.23 -2.12
CA THR A 122 8.43 16.10 -2.67
C THR A 122 7.08 15.38 -2.79
N LYS A 123 7.07 14.05 -2.84
CA LYS A 123 5.85 13.23 -2.88
C LYS A 123 5.24 12.99 -1.50
N LEU A 124 5.97 13.26 -0.43
CA LEU A 124 5.49 13.06 0.93
C LEU A 124 4.61 14.25 1.39
N PRO A 125 3.56 13.98 2.18
CA PRO A 125 2.85 15.04 2.88
C PRO A 125 3.79 15.88 3.76
N GLU A 126 3.54 17.18 3.92
CA GLU A 126 4.39 18.09 4.68
C GLU A 126 4.75 17.58 6.07
N LYS A 127 3.78 17.00 6.79
CA LYS A 127 4.02 16.41 8.12
C LYS A 127 5.02 15.25 8.09
N MET A 128 5.01 14.45 7.04
CA MET A 128 5.98 13.36 6.89
C MET A 128 7.37 13.89 6.57
N VAL A 129 7.49 14.92 5.74
CA VAL A 129 8.77 15.59 5.48
C VAL A 129 9.35 16.16 6.78
N GLU A 130 8.51 16.74 7.63
CA GLU A 130 8.93 17.28 8.92
C GLU A 130 9.43 16.16 9.86
N ILE A 131 8.74 15.02 9.93
CA ILE A 131 9.17 13.86 10.70
C ILE A 131 10.54 13.36 10.20
N VAL A 132 10.73 13.25 8.89
CA VAL A 132 11.99 12.81 8.29
C VAL A 132 13.14 13.77 8.65
N LYS A 133 12.89 15.09 8.55
CA LYS A 133 13.88 16.11 8.94
C LYS A 133 14.28 16.00 10.42
N LEU A 134 13.29 15.91 11.30
CA LEU A 134 13.52 15.77 12.74
C LEU A 134 14.28 14.48 13.09
N LYS A 135 13.99 13.39 12.40
CA LYS A 135 14.63 12.10 12.64
C LYS A 135 16.07 12.04 12.13
N TYR A 136 16.30 12.47 10.89
CA TYR A 136 17.56 12.23 10.19
C TYR A 136 18.49 13.43 10.15
N LEU A 137 17.97 14.66 10.12
CA LEU A 137 18.82 15.86 10.16
C LEU A 137 19.09 16.34 11.59
N GLU A 138 18.09 16.26 12.47
CA GLU A 138 18.21 16.69 13.87
C GLU A 138 18.49 15.50 14.83
N ASN A 139 18.52 14.29 14.30
CA ASN A 139 18.78 13.04 15.03
C ASN A 139 17.92 12.85 16.30
N LYS A 140 16.68 13.32 16.26
CA LYS A 140 15.72 13.18 17.38
C LYS A 140 15.21 11.76 17.50
N LYS A 141 14.89 11.34 18.72
CA LYS A 141 14.23 10.06 18.98
C LYS A 141 12.76 10.15 18.53
N LEU A 142 12.20 9.05 18.04
CA LEU A 142 10.80 8.98 17.58
C LEU A 142 9.81 9.47 18.66
N ARG A 143 10.06 9.11 19.91
CA ARG A 143 9.27 9.57 21.05
C ARG A 143 9.23 11.09 21.18
N ASP A 144 10.37 11.74 21.01
CA ASP A 144 10.49 13.21 21.11
C ASP A 144 9.79 13.90 19.92
N ILE A 145 9.88 13.29 18.72
CA ILE A 145 9.18 13.74 17.52
C ILE A 145 7.66 13.63 17.72
N ALA A 146 7.18 12.50 18.25
CA ALA A 146 5.77 12.27 18.53
C ALA A 146 5.22 13.31 19.51
N LEU A 147 5.96 13.63 20.57
CA LEU A 147 5.60 14.69 21.54
C LEU A 147 5.58 16.06 20.89
N GLN A 148 6.59 16.40 20.08
CA GLN A 148 6.71 17.71 19.43
C GLN A 148 5.60 17.94 18.42
N LEU A 149 5.21 16.93 17.65
CA LEU A 149 4.18 17.02 16.61
C LEU A 149 2.78 16.66 17.11
N ASN A 150 2.65 16.28 18.39
CA ASN A 150 1.40 15.84 19.00
C ASN A 150 0.71 14.70 18.23
N ILE A 151 1.50 13.69 17.89
CA ILE A 151 1.06 12.46 17.19
C ILE A 151 1.42 11.23 18.03
N SER A 152 0.77 10.09 17.74
CA SER A 152 1.15 8.81 18.35
C SER A 152 2.48 8.28 17.76
N GLU A 153 3.23 7.55 18.57
CA GLU A 153 4.43 6.82 18.11
C GLU A 153 4.10 5.81 17.00
#